data_35d93dda34fe354f38b084f09115abbe
#
_entry.id   35d93dda34fe354f38b084f09115abbe
#
_cell.length_a   1.000
_cell.length_b   1.000
_cell.length_c   1.000
_cell.angle_alpha   90.00
_cell.angle_beta   90.00
_cell.angle_gamma   90.00
#
_symmetry.space_group_name_H-M   'P 1'
#
loop_
_entity.id
_entity.type
_entity.pdbx_description
1 polymer ?
#
loop_
_entity_poly.entity_id
_entity_poly.type
_entity_poly.pdbx_seq_one_letter_code
_entity_poly.pdbx_strand_id
1 'polypeptide(L)'
;DKLDHMGIDVGVVSGIVSIIDYKVTAKGMSNHAGTTMMANRKDALVGMAKLIVAAEERARELSDTLVFTVGKIAVSPGQENVIPGQAVATFEMRHMEISRHSQKKFRTVNLNL
;
A
#
# COMPACT_ATOMS: atom_id res chain seq x y z
N ASP A 1 -13.39 0.91 -23.14
CA ASP A 1 -13.19 1.85 -22.06
C ASP A 1 -14.49 2.53 -21.72
N LYS A 2 -14.81 2.63 -20.46
CA LYS A 2 -16.05 3.21 -20.00
C LYS A 2 -16.21 4.68 -20.41
N LEU A 3 -15.13 5.44 -20.37
CA LEU A 3 -15.17 6.84 -20.72
C LEU A 3 -15.46 7.02 -22.21
N ASP A 4 -14.88 6.18 -23.04
CA ASP A 4 -15.13 6.21 -24.47
C ASP A 4 -16.57 5.84 -24.80
N HIS A 5 -17.12 4.84 -24.11
CA HIS A 5 -18.51 4.46 -24.28
C HIS A 5 -19.50 5.56 -23.91
N MET A 6 -19.13 6.37 -22.96
CA MET A 6 -19.95 7.49 -22.53
C MET A 6 -19.83 8.69 -23.45
N GLY A 7 -19.00 8.64 -24.48
CA GLY A 7 -18.78 9.77 -25.37
C GLY A 7 -18.02 10.91 -24.72
N ILE A 8 -17.30 10.63 -23.66
CA ILE A 8 -16.53 11.63 -22.94
C ILE A 8 -15.12 11.68 -23.52
N ASP A 9 -14.65 12.89 -23.79
CA ASP A 9 -13.29 13.10 -24.21
C ASP A 9 -12.36 12.85 -23.01
N VAL A 10 -11.61 11.76 -23.07
CA VAL A 10 -10.70 11.36 -22.01
C VAL A 10 -9.63 12.40 -21.74
N GLY A 11 -9.22 13.15 -22.73
CA GLY A 11 -8.25 14.24 -22.56
C GLY A 11 -8.79 15.38 -21.72
N VAL A 12 -10.11 15.57 -21.71
CA VAL A 12 -10.77 16.62 -20.94
C VAL A 12 -11.19 16.12 -19.56
N VAL A 13 -11.70 14.89 -19.53
CA VAL A 13 -12.20 14.29 -18.28
C VAL A 13 -11.31 13.14 -17.91
N SER A 14 -10.36 13.40 -17.02
CA SER A 14 -9.37 12.39 -16.64
C SER A 14 -9.98 11.22 -15.85
N GLY A 15 -11.04 11.42 -15.17
CA GLY A 15 -11.64 10.40 -14.33
C GLY A 15 -10.93 10.16 -13.01
N ILE A 16 -9.83 10.85 -12.73
CA ILE A 16 -9.12 10.73 -11.47
C ILE A 16 -9.45 11.93 -10.62
N VAL A 17 -10.08 11.72 -9.48
CA VAL A 17 -10.53 12.78 -8.61
C VAL A 17 -9.53 13.06 -7.51
N SER A 18 -9.06 12.02 -6.86
CA SER A 18 -8.13 12.18 -5.76
C SER A 18 -7.14 11.03 -5.72
N ILE A 19 -5.94 11.36 -5.32
CA ILE A 19 -4.84 10.43 -5.13
C ILE A 19 -4.36 10.61 -3.70
N ILE A 20 -4.30 9.51 -2.95
CA ILE A 20 -3.75 9.53 -1.61
C ILE A 20 -2.60 8.55 -1.55
N ASP A 21 -1.43 9.05 -1.20
CA ASP A 21 -0.25 8.23 -0.98
C ASP A 21 -0.01 8.08 0.51
N TYR A 22 0.25 6.84 0.91
CA TYR A 22 0.66 6.55 2.28
C TYR A 22 2.07 5.99 2.25
N LYS A 23 2.95 6.56 3.06
CA LYS A 23 4.21 5.92 3.38
C LYS A 23 4.00 5.12 4.67
N VAL A 24 4.02 3.81 4.57
CA VAL A 24 3.78 2.92 5.69
C VAL A 24 5.09 2.30 6.12
N THR A 25 5.42 2.46 7.40
CA THR A 25 6.62 1.87 7.98
C THR A 25 6.20 0.86 9.04
N ALA A 26 6.58 -0.38 8.84
CA ALA A 26 6.41 -1.44 9.83
C ALA A 26 7.72 -1.65 10.57
N LYS A 27 7.66 -1.67 11.88
CA LYS A 27 8.82 -1.91 12.74
C LYS A 27 8.59 -3.16 13.57
N GLY A 28 9.57 -4.03 13.54
CA GLY A 28 9.61 -5.23 14.35
C GLY A 28 10.96 -5.37 15.01
N MET A 29 11.52 -6.56 14.99
CA MET A 29 12.82 -6.82 15.58
C MET A 29 13.62 -7.76 14.69
N SER A 30 14.80 -7.30 14.28
CA SER A 30 15.74 -8.14 13.53
C SER A 30 16.36 -9.18 14.46
N ASN A 31 16.47 -10.39 13.95
CA ASN A 31 17.09 -11.47 14.68
C ASN A 31 17.50 -12.58 13.70
N HIS A 32 18.32 -13.52 14.17
CA HIS A 32 18.77 -14.61 13.31
C HIS A 32 17.61 -15.53 12.95
N ALA A 33 17.43 -15.77 11.65
CA ALA A 33 16.28 -16.52 11.16
C ALA A 33 16.32 -17.99 11.55
N GLY A 34 17.51 -18.56 11.64
CA GLY A 34 17.66 -19.99 11.94
C GLY A 34 17.49 -20.35 13.42
N THR A 35 17.57 -19.37 14.30
CA THR A 35 17.55 -19.63 15.75
C THR A 35 16.42 -18.94 16.50
N THR A 36 15.58 -18.16 15.81
CA THR A 36 14.45 -17.49 16.45
C THR A 36 13.18 -18.24 16.15
N MET A 37 12.55 -18.76 17.20
CA MET A 37 11.31 -19.50 17.07
C MET A 37 10.20 -18.60 16.54
N MET A 38 9.26 -19.16 15.81
CA MET A 38 8.16 -18.39 15.21
C MET A 38 7.38 -17.58 16.23
N ALA A 39 7.15 -18.14 17.42
CA ALA A 39 6.40 -17.44 18.48
C ALA A 39 7.13 -16.20 19.02
N ASN A 40 8.43 -16.10 18.81
CA ASN A 40 9.25 -15.01 19.34
C ASN A 40 9.59 -13.96 18.28
N ARG A 41 9.03 -14.07 17.08
CA ARG A 41 9.35 -13.18 15.97
C ARG A 41 8.47 -11.96 15.97
N LYS A 42 9.10 -10.82 15.67
CA LYS A 42 8.43 -9.59 15.30
C LYS A 42 8.89 -9.21 13.91
N ASP A 43 8.41 -9.94 12.92
CA ASP A 43 8.83 -9.83 11.53
C ASP A 43 8.09 -8.68 10.84
N ALA A 44 8.81 -7.61 10.54
CA ALA A 44 8.22 -6.42 9.97
C ALA A 44 7.68 -6.67 8.55
N LEU A 45 8.33 -7.53 7.78
CA LEU A 45 7.85 -7.83 6.43
C LEU A 45 6.55 -8.63 6.45
N VAL A 46 6.45 -9.62 7.33
CA VAL A 46 5.22 -10.40 7.47
C VAL A 46 4.07 -9.49 7.94
N GLY A 47 4.34 -8.61 8.90
CA GLY A 47 3.35 -7.63 9.34
C GLY A 47 2.91 -6.73 8.21
N MET A 48 3.85 -6.24 7.41
CA MET A 48 3.53 -5.42 6.23
C MET A 48 2.74 -6.21 5.21
N ALA A 49 3.10 -7.46 4.95
CA ALA A 49 2.39 -8.29 3.97
C ALA A 49 0.93 -8.51 4.38
N LYS A 50 0.69 -8.76 5.65
CA LYS A 50 -0.68 -8.90 6.17
C LYS A 50 -1.48 -7.61 6.01
N LEU A 51 -0.86 -6.48 6.27
CA LEU A 51 -1.51 -5.18 6.09
C LEU A 51 -1.83 -4.93 4.62
N ILE A 52 -0.92 -5.24 3.72
CA ILE A 52 -1.14 -5.07 2.28
C ILE A 52 -2.34 -5.89 1.82
N VAL A 53 -2.40 -7.16 2.22
CA VAL A 53 -3.52 -8.03 1.85
C VAL A 53 -4.83 -7.52 2.41
N ALA A 54 -4.85 -7.13 3.68
CA ALA A 54 -6.04 -6.59 4.31
C ALA A 54 -6.51 -5.29 3.64
N ALA A 55 -5.58 -4.43 3.29
CA ALA A 55 -5.91 -3.17 2.63
C ALA A 55 -6.47 -3.40 1.22
N GLU A 56 -5.90 -4.34 0.47
CA GLU A 56 -6.40 -4.67 -0.85
C GLU A 56 -7.81 -5.25 -0.79
N GLU A 57 -8.06 -6.16 0.12
CA GLU A 57 -9.40 -6.73 0.31
C GLU A 57 -10.41 -5.64 0.67
N ARG A 58 -10.01 -4.73 1.55
CA ARG A 58 -10.88 -3.63 1.96
C ARG A 58 -11.16 -2.66 0.80
N ALA A 59 -10.18 -2.39 -0.02
CA ALA A 59 -10.36 -1.53 -1.19
C ALA A 59 -11.39 -2.12 -2.16
N ARG A 60 -11.34 -3.42 -2.37
CA ARG A 60 -12.31 -4.11 -3.22
C ARG A 60 -13.73 -4.03 -2.67
N GLU A 61 -13.87 -4.07 -1.35
CA GLU A 61 -15.18 -4.00 -0.71
C GLU A 61 -15.79 -2.59 -0.75
N LEU A 62 -14.94 -1.56 -0.71
CA LEU A 62 -15.42 -0.19 -0.54
C LEU A 62 -16.04 0.38 -1.80
N SER A 63 -15.49 0.11 -2.96
CA SER A 63 -15.98 0.72 -4.20
C SER A 63 -15.35 0.08 -5.42
N ASP A 64 -16.12 -0.03 -6.49
CA ASP A 64 -15.63 -0.49 -7.79
C ASP A 64 -14.73 0.54 -8.48
N THR A 65 -14.78 1.78 -8.02
CA THR A 65 -14.01 2.87 -8.62
C THR A 65 -12.75 3.22 -7.82
N LEU A 66 -12.49 2.51 -6.73
CA LEU A 66 -11.29 2.68 -5.94
C LEU A 66 -10.21 1.73 -6.43
N VAL A 67 -9.04 2.28 -6.77
CA VAL A 67 -7.89 1.46 -7.13
C VAL A 67 -6.80 1.64 -6.07
N PHE A 68 -6.19 0.53 -5.71
CA PHE A 68 -5.19 0.45 -4.65
C PHE A 68 -3.96 -0.29 -5.15
N THR A 69 -2.79 0.30 -4.92
CA THR A 69 -1.54 -0.29 -5.36
C THR A 69 -0.46 -0.09 -4.31
N VAL A 70 0.31 -1.14 -4.05
CA VAL A 70 1.57 -1.03 -3.32
C VAL A 70 2.68 -1.30 -4.33
N GLY A 71 3.22 -0.24 -4.89
CA GLY A 71 4.18 -0.34 -5.99
C GLY A 71 5.64 -0.39 -5.55
N LYS A 72 5.90 -0.12 -4.28
CA LYS A 72 7.26 -0.08 -3.77
C LYS A 72 7.30 -0.57 -2.34
N ILE A 73 8.29 -1.42 -2.05
CA ILE A 73 8.57 -1.90 -0.71
C ILE A 73 10.08 -2.05 -0.53
N ALA A 74 10.58 -1.64 0.63
CA ALA A 74 11.97 -1.80 1.01
C ALA A 74 12.05 -2.47 2.38
N VAL A 75 12.96 -3.39 2.53
CA VAL A 75 13.11 -4.23 3.71
C VAL A 75 14.51 -4.07 4.29
N SER A 76 14.63 -3.95 5.60
CA SER A 76 15.91 -3.84 6.30
C SER A 76 16.03 -4.94 7.35
N PRO A 77 17.20 -5.55 7.46
CA PRO A 77 18.45 -5.33 6.71
C PRO A 77 18.47 -5.91 5.31
N GLY A 78 17.46 -6.70 4.90
CA GLY A 78 17.40 -7.25 3.56
C GLY A 78 18.38 -8.39 3.30
N GLN A 79 18.59 -9.23 4.29
CA GLN A 79 19.46 -10.41 4.19
C GLN A 79 18.66 -11.68 4.40
N GLU A 80 19.04 -12.73 3.70
CA GLU A 80 18.29 -13.99 3.66
C GLU A 80 18.11 -14.64 5.03
N ASN A 81 19.09 -14.50 5.90
CA ASN A 81 19.11 -15.19 7.18
C ASN A 81 18.79 -14.29 8.37
N VAL A 82 18.24 -13.12 8.12
CA VAL A 82 17.88 -12.16 9.17
C VAL A 82 16.41 -11.80 9.06
N ILE A 83 15.69 -11.91 10.15
CA ILE A 83 14.29 -11.50 10.24
C ILE A 83 14.22 -10.00 10.01
N PRO A 84 13.40 -9.52 9.08
CA PRO A 84 13.29 -8.09 8.84
C PRO A 84 12.80 -7.30 10.05
N GLY A 85 13.59 -6.33 10.47
CA GLY A 85 13.23 -5.44 11.56
C GLY A 85 12.49 -4.20 11.11
N GLN A 86 12.50 -3.92 9.82
CA GLN A 86 11.79 -2.79 9.25
C GLN A 86 11.37 -3.09 7.82
N ALA A 87 10.17 -2.67 7.49
CA ALA A 87 9.67 -2.65 6.12
C ALA A 87 9.00 -1.31 5.85
N VAL A 88 9.31 -0.70 4.72
CA VAL A 88 8.72 0.56 4.29
C VAL A 88 8.05 0.35 2.94
N ALA A 89 6.79 0.71 2.84
CA ALA A 89 6.04 0.55 1.61
C ALA A 89 5.30 1.83 1.26
N THR A 90 5.06 2.05 -0.02
CA THR A 90 4.23 3.15 -0.50
C THR A 90 2.90 2.58 -0.96
N PHE A 91 1.84 2.99 -0.30
CA PHE A 91 0.46 2.64 -0.63
C PHE A 91 -0.14 3.81 -1.39
N GLU A 92 -0.71 3.54 -2.53
CA GLU A 92 -1.37 4.57 -3.32
C GLU A 92 -2.83 4.19 -3.53
N MET A 93 -3.74 5.10 -3.21
CA MET A 93 -5.15 4.94 -3.50
C MET A 93 -5.61 6.04 -4.43
N ARG A 94 -6.37 5.65 -5.45
CA ARG A 94 -6.99 6.59 -6.38
C ARG A 94 -8.46 6.29 -6.45
N HIS A 95 -9.25 7.34 -6.35
CA HIS A 95 -10.68 7.22 -6.54
C HIS A 95 -11.05 7.79 -7.91
N MET A 96 -11.65 6.97 -8.73
CA MET A 96 -11.95 7.28 -10.12
C MET A 96 -13.34 7.91 -10.21
N GLU A 97 -13.38 9.22 -10.12
CA GLU A 97 -14.60 10.01 -10.31
C GLU A 97 -14.36 11.11 -11.33
N ILE A 98 -15.40 11.56 -11.96
CA ILE A 98 -15.32 12.69 -12.86
C ILE A 98 -15.28 13.96 -12.03
N SER A 99 -14.19 14.71 -12.11
CA SER A 99 -14.02 15.94 -11.36
C SER A 99 -13.15 16.91 -12.13
N ARG A 100 -13.35 18.19 -11.86
CA ARG A 100 -12.51 19.26 -12.43
C ARG A 100 -11.20 19.42 -11.68
N HIS A 101 -11.14 18.92 -10.47
CA HIS A 101 -9.97 19.07 -9.60
C HIS A 101 -9.52 17.71 -9.09
N SER A 102 -8.30 17.37 -9.40
CA SER A 102 -7.66 16.24 -8.75
C SER A 102 -6.85 16.72 -7.56
N GLN A 103 -6.89 15.96 -6.49
CA GLN A 103 -6.13 16.24 -5.28
C GLN A 103 -5.21 15.09 -4.98
N LYS A 104 -3.97 15.42 -4.63
CA LYS A 104 -3.03 14.43 -4.14
C LYS A 104 -2.71 14.73 -2.70
N LYS A 105 -2.92 13.76 -1.84
CA LYS A 105 -2.59 13.83 -0.43
C LYS A 105 -1.51 12.83 -0.10
N PHE A 106 -0.65 13.20 0.84
CA PHE A 106 0.41 12.34 1.32
C PHE A 106 0.26 12.14 2.82
N ARG A 107 0.35 10.89 3.27
CA ARG A 107 0.20 10.55 4.68
C ARG A 107 1.28 9.57 5.10
N THR A 108 1.60 9.59 6.37
CA THR A 108 2.56 8.67 6.98
C THR A 108 1.85 7.81 8.01
N VAL A 109 2.12 6.51 7.98
CA VAL A 109 1.55 5.55 8.93
C VAL A 109 2.68 4.70 9.47
N ASN A 110 2.68 4.50 10.79
CA ASN A 110 3.63 3.63 11.46
C ASN A 110 2.90 2.44 12.07
N LEU A 111 3.43 1.25 11.79
CA LEU A 111 2.93 0.00 12.34
C LEU A 111 4.02 -0.60 13.22
N ASN A 112 3.77 -0.69 14.51
CA ASN A 112 4.71 -1.29 15.47
C ASN A 112 4.22 -2.69 15.83
N LEU A 113 5.11 -3.65 15.66
CA LEU A 113 4.80 -5.06 15.87
C LEU A 113 5.21 -5.55 17.26
#